data_ccd6eb9bf22df15288993bf6b2310eb3
#
_entry.id   ccd6eb9bf22df15288993bf6b2310eb3
#
_cell.length_a   1.000
_cell.length_b   1.000
_cell.length_c   1.000
_cell.angle_alpha   90.00
_cell.angle_beta   90.00
_cell.angle_gamma   90.00
#
_symmetry.space_group_name_H-M   'P 1'
#
loop_
_entity.id
_entity.type
_entity.pdbx_description
1 polymer ?
#
loop_
_entity_poly.entity_id
_entity_poly.type
_entity_poly.pdbx_seq_one_letter_code
_entity_poly.pdbx_strand_id
1 'polypeptide(L)'
;MTEHSLWRFSRAFHRAINERRHDELEQLIDDDVDWAIYGPIDMFPFFGARRGKAAVLEVIRQIANNIRVHRFDRESIMLGVDTASSMMRYSLTALDENKPISLRLAQFTQFKAGRLVCMRVLVDSFDLVEQALGRPIHLPKIAS
;
A
#
# COMPACT_ATOMS: atom_id res chain seq x y z
N MET A 1 1.79 -27.02 8.97
CA MET A 1 0.95 -25.81 9.14
C MET A 1 1.18 -24.84 8.00
N THR A 2 0.12 -24.39 7.36
CA THR A 2 0.22 -23.50 6.21
C THR A 2 0.32 -22.05 6.68
N GLU A 3 1.26 -21.32 6.12
CA GLU A 3 1.42 -19.91 6.38
C GLU A 3 0.21 -19.13 5.85
N HIS A 4 -0.26 -18.12 6.60
CA HIS A 4 -1.33 -17.24 6.11
C HIS A 4 -0.89 -16.52 4.83
N SER A 5 -1.79 -16.42 3.87
CA SER A 5 -1.50 -15.80 2.57
C SER A 5 -0.99 -14.36 2.68
N LEU A 6 -1.40 -13.62 3.73
CA LEU A 6 -0.93 -12.26 3.97
C LEU A 6 0.60 -12.18 4.03
N TRP A 7 1.25 -13.13 4.72
CA TRP A 7 2.70 -13.06 4.91
C TRP A 7 3.46 -13.24 3.59
N ARG A 8 3.01 -14.17 2.78
CA ARG A 8 3.59 -14.39 1.44
C ARG A 8 3.39 -13.18 0.56
N PHE A 9 2.17 -12.64 0.54
CA PHE A 9 1.85 -11.44 -0.22
C PHE A 9 2.70 -10.25 0.23
N SER A 10 2.79 -10.03 1.53
CA SER A 10 3.55 -8.91 2.10
C SER A 10 5.03 -8.97 1.68
N ARG A 11 5.66 -10.14 1.80
CA ARG A 11 7.06 -10.29 1.40
C ARG A 11 7.25 -10.04 -0.10
N ALA A 12 6.37 -10.60 -0.92
CA ALA A 12 6.45 -10.44 -2.37
C ALA A 12 6.22 -8.98 -2.79
N PHE A 13 5.27 -8.31 -2.13
CA PHE A 13 4.97 -6.92 -2.39
C PHE A 13 6.16 -6.01 -2.07
N HIS A 14 6.76 -6.16 -0.90
CA HIS A 14 7.90 -5.33 -0.51
C HIS A 14 9.13 -5.61 -1.36
N ARG A 15 9.31 -6.86 -1.80
CA ARG A 15 10.38 -7.21 -2.73
C ARG A 15 10.14 -6.57 -4.11
N ALA A 16 8.89 -6.53 -4.56
CA ALA A 16 8.54 -5.87 -5.82
C ALA A 16 8.83 -4.38 -5.77
N ILE A 17 8.54 -3.73 -4.63
CA ILE A 17 8.80 -2.29 -4.46
C ILE A 17 10.31 -2.00 -4.39
N ASN A 18 11.04 -2.71 -3.54
CA ASN A 18 12.43 -2.37 -3.23
C ASN A 18 13.44 -2.98 -4.20
N GLU A 19 13.20 -4.19 -4.68
CA GLU A 19 14.10 -4.90 -5.56
C GLU A 19 13.63 -4.92 -7.01
N ARG A 20 12.42 -4.40 -7.26
CA ARG A 20 11.78 -4.36 -8.58
C ARG A 20 11.61 -5.77 -9.19
N ARG A 21 11.36 -6.75 -8.32
CA ARG A 21 11.15 -8.15 -8.71
C ARG A 21 9.67 -8.47 -8.55
N HIS A 22 8.99 -8.67 -9.68
CA HIS A 22 7.54 -8.82 -9.73
C HIS A 22 7.05 -10.25 -9.96
N ASP A 23 7.92 -11.17 -10.30
CA ASP A 23 7.56 -12.53 -10.71
C ASP A 23 6.82 -13.31 -9.62
N GLU A 24 7.27 -13.24 -8.36
CA GLU A 24 6.58 -13.90 -7.26
C GLU A 24 5.23 -13.24 -6.98
N LEU A 25 5.19 -11.92 -6.95
CA LEU A 25 3.97 -11.16 -6.69
C LEU A 25 2.92 -11.43 -7.77
N GLU A 26 3.33 -11.53 -9.01
CA GLU A 26 2.44 -11.82 -10.14
C GLU A 26 1.67 -13.11 -9.93
N GLN A 27 2.29 -14.13 -9.34
CA GLN A 27 1.64 -15.40 -9.06
C GLN A 27 0.70 -15.36 -7.87
N LEU A 28 0.84 -14.34 -7.00
CA LEU A 28 0.03 -14.21 -5.79
C LEU A 28 -1.16 -13.27 -5.96
N ILE A 29 -1.37 -12.73 -7.15
CA ILE A 29 -2.48 -11.84 -7.45
C ILE A 29 -3.45 -12.53 -8.42
N ASP A 30 -4.73 -12.51 -8.08
CA ASP A 30 -5.77 -13.08 -8.94
C ASP A 30 -5.93 -12.25 -10.22
N ASP A 31 -6.31 -12.91 -11.32
CA ASP A 31 -6.49 -12.24 -12.61
C ASP A 31 -7.55 -11.13 -12.55
N ASP A 32 -8.59 -11.29 -11.71
CA ASP A 32 -9.68 -10.33 -11.56
C ASP A 32 -9.61 -9.52 -10.27
N VAL A 33 -8.41 -9.33 -9.74
CA VAL A 33 -8.20 -8.64 -8.48
C VAL A 33 -8.89 -7.27 -8.43
N ASP A 34 -9.49 -6.97 -7.29
CA ASP A 34 -10.14 -5.70 -7.01
C ASP A 34 -9.27 -4.92 -6.02
N TRP A 35 -8.74 -3.80 -6.46
CA TRP A 35 -7.70 -3.05 -5.76
C TRP A 35 -8.07 -1.59 -5.64
N ALA A 36 -7.91 -1.01 -4.45
CA ALA A 36 -8.04 0.43 -4.30
C ALA A 36 -7.17 0.94 -3.15
N ILE A 37 -6.52 2.06 -3.39
CA ILE A 37 -5.81 2.84 -2.37
C ILE A 37 -6.49 4.19 -2.30
N TYR A 38 -7.16 4.47 -1.20
CA TYR A 38 -7.84 5.74 -0.98
C TYR A 38 -6.87 6.74 -0.38
N GLY A 39 -6.64 7.84 -1.07
CA GLY A 39 -5.70 8.87 -0.67
C GLY A 39 -5.69 10.05 -1.63
N PRO A 40 -4.71 10.96 -1.53
CA PRO A 40 -4.65 12.16 -2.35
C PRO A 40 -4.18 11.87 -3.78
N ILE A 41 -5.11 11.43 -4.61
CA ILE A 41 -4.86 10.97 -5.98
C ILE A 41 -4.24 12.06 -6.87
N ASP A 42 -4.56 13.32 -6.62
CA ASP A 42 -4.01 14.42 -7.42
C ASP A 42 -2.50 14.60 -7.23
N MET A 43 -1.98 14.23 -6.06
CA MET A 43 -0.55 14.27 -5.79
C MET A 43 0.15 12.95 -6.09
N PHE A 44 -0.57 11.86 -5.93
CA PHE A 44 -0.02 10.51 -6.09
C PHE A 44 -0.92 9.71 -7.03
N PRO A 45 -0.69 9.81 -8.35
CA PRO A 45 -1.59 9.21 -9.35
C PRO A 45 -1.64 7.69 -9.32
N PHE A 46 -0.71 7.03 -8.63
CA PHE A 46 -0.77 5.58 -8.40
C PHE A 46 -1.77 5.18 -7.29
N PHE A 47 -2.40 6.14 -6.61
CA PHE A 47 -3.54 5.86 -5.74
C PHE A 47 -4.81 5.72 -6.58
N GLY A 48 -5.90 5.30 -5.94
CA GLY A 48 -7.18 5.10 -6.61
C GLY A 48 -7.50 3.63 -6.83
N ALA A 49 -8.56 3.39 -7.60
CA ALA A 49 -9.07 2.04 -7.87
C ALA A 49 -8.46 1.46 -9.14
N ARG A 50 -8.18 0.16 -9.09
CA ARG A 50 -7.71 -0.61 -10.26
C ARG A 50 -8.39 -1.97 -10.26
N ARG A 51 -8.61 -2.50 -11.44
CA ARG A 51 -9.22 -3.82 -11.59
C ARG A 51 -8.38 -4.68 -12.52
N GLY A 52 -8.11 -5.91 -12.07
CA GLY A 52 -7.36 -6.88 -12.85
C GLY A 52 -5.87 -6.87 -12.58
N LYS A 53 -5.23 -8.01 -12.80
CA LYS A 53 -3.81 -8.22 -12.48
C LYS A 53 -2.90 -7.24 -13.23
N ALA A 54 -3.12 -7.06 -14.53
CA ALA A 54 -2.24 -6.20 -15.34
C ALA A 54 -2.23 -4.76 -14.84
N ALA A 55 -3.41 -4.21 -14.53
CA ALA A 55 -3.53 -2.85 -14.01
C ALA A 55 -2.87 -2.71 -12.64
N VAL A 56 -3.04 -3.70 -11.77
CA VAL A 56 -2.45 -3.68 -10.43
C VAL A 56 -0.92 -3.79 -10.51
N LEU A 57 -0.39 -4.65 -11.36
CA LEU A 57 1.07 -4.77 -11.54
C LEU A 57 1.67 -3.46 -12.05
N GLU A 58 0.96 -2.76 -12.94
CA GLU A 58 1.41 -1.45 -13.43
C GLU A 58 1.46 -0.42 -12.32
N VAL A 59 0.45 -0.39 -11.45
CA VAL A 59 0.44 0.50 -10.27
C VAL A 59 1.62 0.17 -9.36
N ILE A 60 1.90 -1.09 -9.12
CA ILE A 60 3.01 -1.50 -8.27
C ILE A 60 4.35 -1.06 -8.87
N ARG A 61 4.50 -1.13 -10.19
CA ARG A 61 5.70 -0.60 -10.87
C ARG A 61 5.82 0.91 -10.67
N GLN A 62 4.71 1.64 -10.76
CA GLN A 62 4.71 3.09 -10.52
C GLN A 62 5.13 3.40 -9.08
N ILE A 63 4.60 2.66 -8.12
CA ILE A 63 5.00 2.82 -6.72
C ILE A 63 6.50 2.55 -6.58
N ALA A 64 7.00 1.46 -7.14
CA ALA A 64 8.41 1.09 -7.08
C ALA A 64 9.34 2.14 -7.72
N ASN A 65 8.85 2.86 -8.74
CA ASN A 65 9.60 3.93 -9.39
C ASN A 65 9.63 5.22 -8.57
N ASN A 66 8.73 5.39 -7.62
CA ASN A 66 8.55 6.65 -6.89
C ASN A 66 8.95 6.58 -5.43
N ILE A 67 8.98 5.39 -4.83
CA ILE A 67 9.30 5.26 -3.40
C ILE A 67 10.24 4.09 -3.13
N ARG A 68 10.93 4.18 -2.00
CA ARG A 68 11.67 3.07 -1.40
C ARG A 68 11.20 2.90 0.03
N VAL A 69 10.89 1.67 0.41
CA VAL A 69 10.45 1.35 1.77
C VAL A 69 11.68 0.94 2.59
N HIS A 70 11.93 1.63 3.69
CA HIS A 70 13.03 1.31 4.61
C HIS A 70 12.58 0.37 5.72
N ARG A 71 11.36 0.60 6.20
CA ARG A 71 10.84 -0.14 7.34
C ARG A 71 9.33 -0.06 7.33
N PHE A 72 8.68 -1.10 7.82
CA PHE A 72 7.25 -1.02 8.13
C PHE A 72 6.98 -1.79 9.43
N ASP A 73 6.05 -1.26 10.22
CA ASP A 73 5.61 -1.86 11.46
C ASP A 73 4.12 -2.13 11.37
N ARG A 74 3.70 -3.34 11.76
CA ARG A 74 2.29 -3.65 11.92
C ARG A 74 1.92 -3.33 13.37
N GLU A 75 1.25 -2.20 13.55
CA GLU A 75 0.85 -1.76 14.90
C GLU A 75 -0.28 -2.62 15.45
N SER A 76 -1.13 -3.14 14.56
CA SER A 76 -2.26 -3.99 14.91
C SER A 76 -2.58 -4.89 13.72
N ILE A 77 -3.00 -6.12 14.00
CA ILE A 77 -3.38 -7.06 12.95
C ILE A 77 -4.52 -7.95 13.43
N MET A 78 -5.46 -8.21 12.51
CA MET A 78 -6.54 -9.19 12.71
C MET A 78 -6.54 -10.14 11.53
N LEU A 79 -6.46 -11.43 11.80
CA LEU A 79 -6.42 -12.46 10.78
C LEU A 79 -7.71 -13.30 10.81
N GLY A 80 -8.37 -13.40 9.65
CA GLY A 80 -9.38 -14.43 9.41
C GLY A 80 -8.75 -15.59 8.64
N VAL A 81 -9.56 -16.55 8.21
CA VAL A 81 -9.06 -17.69 7.43
C VAL A 81 -8.43 -17.23 6.12
N ASP A 82 -9.15 -16.39 5.36
CA ASP A 82 -8.69 -15.87 4.07
C ASP A 82 -8.70 -14.35 4.03
N THR A 83 -8.69 -13.69 5.18
CA THR A 83 -8.73 -12.23 5.28
C THR A 83 -7.70 -11.74 6.28
N ALA A 84 -7.30 -10.48 6.11
CA ALA A 84 -6.42 -9.83 7.06
C ALA A 84 -6.69 -8.33 7.07
N SER A 85 -6.65 -7.74 8.26
CA SER A 85 -6.75 -6.30 8.46
C SER A 85 -5.58 -5.85 9.31
N SER A 86 -4.92 -4.77 8.92
CA SER A 86 -3.74 -4.26 9.61
C SER A 86 -3.76 -2.76 9.70
N MET A 87 -3.30 -2.22 10.84
CA MET A 87 -2.83 -0.84 10.93
C MET A 87 -1.33 -0.87 10.81
N MET A 88 -0.79 -0.08 9.89
CA MET A 88 0.64 -0.13 9.56
C MET A 88 1.24 1.27 9.54
N ARG A 89 2.53 1.33 9.85
CA ARG A 89 3.33 2.53 9.66
C ARG A 89 4.52 2.20 8.79
N TYR A 90 4.67 2.94 7.71
CA TYR A 90 5.81 2.83 6.80
C TYR A 90 6.76 3.99 7.00
N SER A 91 8.05 3.67 7.00
CA SER A 91 9.12 4.66 6.83
C SER A 91 9.65 4.49 5.42
N LEU A 92 9.48 5.50 4.59
CA LEU A 92 9.84 5.41 3.18
C LEU A 92 10.50 6.72 2.71
N THR A 93 11.07 6.67 1.52
CA THR A 93 11.63 7.84 0.85
C THR A 93 10.92 8.03 -0.50
N ALA A 94 10.47 9.27 -0.75
CA ALA A 94 10.03 9.69 -2.07
C ALA A 94 11.27 9.96 -2.92
N LEU A 95 11.46 9.17 -3.98
CA LEU A 95 12.75 9.10 -4.68
C LEU A 95 13.12 10.36 -5.46
N ASP A 96 12.14 11.04 -6.07
CA ASP A 96 12.41 12.22 -6.90
C ASP A 96 12.99 13.40 -6.10
N GLU A 97 12.58 13.57 -4.85
CA GLU A 97 13.08 14.64 -3.98
C GLU A 97 13.96 14.11 -2.85
N ASN A 98 14.19 12.81 -2.80
CA ASN A 98 14.91 12.15 -1.72
C ASN A 98 14.32 12.53 -0.35
N LYS A 99 13.01 12.60 -0.27
CA LYS A 99 12.28 13.09 0.91
C LYS A 99 11.83 11.93 1.79
N PRO A 100 12.16 11.94 3.09
CA PRO A 100 11.67 10.94 4.01
C PRO A 100 10.20 11.19 4.34
N ILE A 101 9.40 10.12 4.36
CA ILE A 101 7.98 10.17 4.68
C ILE A 101 7.67 9.04 5.67
N SER A 102 6.90 9.37 6.70
CA SER A 102 6.34 8.40 7.63
C SER A 102 4.84 8.30 7.34
N LEU A 103 4.39 7.14 6.86
CA LEU A 103 3.02 6.94 6.39
C LEU A 103 2.27 5.96 7.27
N ARG A 104 1.16 6.41 7.84
CA ARG A 104 0.23 5.50 8.53
C ARG A 104 -0.90 5.13 7.59
N LEU A 105 -1.25 3.85 7.58
CA LEU A 105 -2.35 3.34 6.75
C LEU A 105 -3.05 2.18 7.40
N ALA A 106 -4.28 1.92 6.95
CA ALA A 106 -5.03 0.72 7.25
C ALA A 106 -5.13 -0.12 5.98
N GLN A 107 -4.89 -1.41 6.07
CA GLN A 107 -4.92 -2.33 4.94
C GLN A 107 -5.90 -3.45 5.21
N PHE A 108 -6.74 -3.75 4.22
CA PHE A 108 -7.72 -4.83 4.25
C PHE A 108 -7.49 -5.71 3.05
N THR A 109 -7.31 -7.00 3.27
CA THR A 109 -7.03 -7.96 2.18
C THR A 109 -7.95 -9.17 2.27
N GLN A 110 -8.31 -9.70 1.10
CA GLN A 110 -9.02 -10.97 0.98
C GLN A 110 -8.26 -11.84 -0.02
N PHE A 111 -8.14 -13.11 0.30
CA PHE A 111 -7.43 -14.09 -0.51
C PHE A 111 -8.38 -15.23 -0.89
N LYS A 112 -8.09 -15.87 -2.02
CA LYS A 112 -8.78 -17.08 -2.46
C LYS A 112 -7.75 -18.00 -3.10
N ALA A 113 -7.65 -19.22 -2.61
CA ALA A 113 -6.65 -20.18 -3.09
C ALA A 113 -5.23 -19.60 -3.05
N GLY A 114 -4.91 -18.85 -2.00
CA GLY A 114 -3.59 -18.26 -1.81
C GLY A 114 -3.32 -17.00 -2.62
N ARG A 115 -4.29 -16.53 -3.43
CA ARG A 115 -4.11 -15.33 -4.26
C ARG A 115 -4.94 -14.17 -3.73
N LEU A 116 -4.40 -12.97 -3.85
CA LEU A 116 -5.10 -11.75 -3.48
C LEU A 116 -6.24 -11.51 -4.46
N VAL A 117 -7.48 -11.44 -3.96
CA VAL A 117 -8.66 -11.13 -4.78
C VAL A 117 -9.20 -9.73 -4.50
N CYS A 118 -8.94 -9.17 -3.33
CA CYS A 118 -9.40 -7.83 -2.99
C CYS A 118 -8.43 -7.18 -2.03
N MET A 119 -8.09 -5.91 -2.27
CA MET A 119 -7.31 -5.11 -1.35
C MET A 119 -7.89 -3.70 -1.26
N ARG A 120 -7.98 -3.19 -0.04
CA ARG A 120 -8.33 -1.80 0.24
C ARG A 120 -7.29 -1.23 1.17
N VAL A 121 -6.84 -0.02 0.87
CA VAL A 121 -5.93 0.73 1.71
C VAL A 121 -6.49 2.12 1.93
N LEU A 122 -6.48 2.55 3.18
CA LEU A 122 -6.82 3.91 3.59
C LEU A 122 -5.56 4.54 4.17
N VAL A 123 -5.06 5.60 3.55
CA VAL A 123 -3.90 6.31 4.07
C VAL A 123 -4.33 7.52 4.89
N ASP A 124 -3.51 7.91 5.86
CA ASP A 124 -3.68 9.18 6.57
C ASP A 124 -3.31 10.30 5.60
N SER A 125 -4.29 10.76 4.83
CA SER A 125 -4.08 11.63 3.68
C SER A 125 -3.61 13.03 4.08
N PHE A 126 -4.17 13.60 5.13
CA PHE A 126 -3.78 14.94 5.56
C PHE A 126 -2.32 14.99 5.96
N ASP A 127 -1.91 14.05 6.82
CA ASP A 127 -0.52 13.95 7.26
C ASP A 127 0.43 13.70 6.09
N LEU A 128 0.05 12.81 5.17
CA LEU A 128 0.86 12.51 3.99
C LEU A 128 1.06 13.75 3.12
N VAL A 129 -0.01 14.51 2.88
CA VAL A 129 0.07 15.72 2.05
C VAL A 129 0.98 16.78 2.69
N GLU A 130 0.86 16.99 4.01
CA GLU A 130 1.74 17.91 4.72
C GLU A 130 3.20 17.52 4.60
N GLN A 131 3.51 16.23 4.77
CA GLN A 131 4.89 15.75 4.62
C GLN A 131 5.39 15.93 3.19
N ALA A 132 4.56 15.62 2.20
CA ALA A 132 4.95 15.76 0.80
C ALA A 132 5.19 17.20 0.41
N LEU A 133 4.39 18.14 0.92
CA LEU A 133 4.57 19.56 0.69
C LEU A 133 5.73 20.15 1.50
N GLY A 134 6.11 19.49 2.59
CA GLY A 134 7.15 20.00 3.50
C GLY A 134 6.70 21.17 4.35
N ARG A 135 5.38 21.35 4.54
CA ARG A 135 4.82 22.43 5.35
C ARG A 135 3.44 22.06 5.86
N PRO A 136 3.02 22.62 7.00
CA PRO A 136 1.66 22.37 7.50
C PRO A 136 0.62 23.06 6.62
N ILE A 137 -0.58 22.46 6.62
CA ILE A 137 -1.75 23.01 5.93
C ILE A 137 -2.65 23.63 7.00
N HIS A 138 -2.95 24.93 6.84
CA HIS A 138 -3.81 25.64 7.76
C HIS A 138 -5.26 25.55 7.28
N LEU A 139 -6.10 24.88 8.06
CA LEU A 139 -7.52 24.74 7.75
C LEU A 139 -8.36 25.47 8.81
N PRO A 140 -9.55 25.96 8.42
CA PRO A 140 -10.47 26.55 9.39
C PRO A 140 -10.96 25.50 10.38
N LYS A 141 -11.13 25.93 11.62
CA LYS A 141 -11.62 25.08 12.69
C LYS A 141 -13.13 24.98 12.58
N ILE A 142 -13.65 23.77 12.54
CA ILE A 142 -15.09 23.50 12.40
C ILE A 142 -15.73 23.35 13.77
N ALA A 143 -15.01 22.75 14.73
CA ALA A 143 -15.50 22.48 16.08
C ALA A 143 -14.55 23.08 17.10
N SER A 144 -15.12 23.61 18.19
CA SER A 144 -14.34 24.21 19.27
C SER A 144 -14.29 23.28 20.48
#